data_6be7aefff7cdc83545dec79643159afb
#
_entry.id   6be7aefff7cdc83545dec79643159afb
#
_cell.length_a   1.000
_cell.length_b   1.000
_cell.length_c   1.000
_cell.angle_alpha   90.00
_cell.angle_beta   90.00
_cell.angle_gamma   90.00
#
_symmetry.space_group_name_H-M   'P 1'
#
loop_
_entity.id
_entity.type
_entity.pdbx_description
1 polymer ?
#
loop_
_entity_poly.entity_id
_entity_poly.type
_entity_poly.pdbx_seq_one_letter_code
_entity_poly.pdbx_strand_id
1 'polypeptide(L)'
;QQSGDGWVLIGDAYGFIDPIYSSGVYFALKSGELAADAIVEGFARDDLSGTQLGSWTTEFDAGTQWIRKLVDKYYTNEFSFGQFMKKFPHHQGNLTDLLIGRIFYDGAGDIFQDMDPAMDRVLGKIPRD
;
A
#
# COMPACT_ATOMS: atom_id res chain seq x y z
N GLN A 1 -2.85 -18.01 3.62
CA GLN A 1 -2.41 -18.37 2.27
C GLN A 1 -3.32 -17.67 1.26
N GLN A 2 -2.72 -16.97 0.30
CA GLN A 2 -3.44 -16.09 -0.65
C GLN A 2 -3.48 -16.66 -2.07
N SER A 3 -2.73 -17.74 -2.32
CA SER A 3 -2.71 -18.52 -3.55
C SER A 3 -2.39 -19.98 -3.27
N GLY A 4 -2.77 -20.87 -4.17
CA GLY A 4 -2.49 -22.29 -4.17
C GLY A 4 -2.67 -22.85 -5.57
N ASP A 5 -2.44 -24.16 -5.74
CA ASP A 5 -2.52 -24.80 -7.04
C ASP A 5 -3.94 -24.66 -7.62
N GLY A 6 -4.04 -23.96 -8.74
CA GLY A 6 -5.29 -23.69 -9.45
C GLY A 6 -6.16 -22.55 -8.88
N TRP A 7 -5.71 -21.78 -7.88
CA TRP A 7 -6.48 -20.68 -7.33
C TRP A 7 -5.61 -19.54 -6.78
N VAL A 8 -6.16 -18.32 -6.79
CA VAL A 8 -5.57 -17.12 -6.17
C VAL A 8 -6.68 -16.20 -5.67
N LEU A 9 -6.47 -15.53 -4.54
CA LEU A 9 -7.40 -14.54 -4.01
C LEU A 9 -7.09 -13.15 -4.58
N ILE A 10 -8.16 -12.35 -4.80
CA ILE A 10 -8.08 -10.95 -5.25
C ILE A 10 -9.03 -10.06 -4.44
N GLY A 11 -8.88 -8.75 -4.55
CA GLY A 11 -9.76 -7.78 -3.88
C GLY A 11 -9.77 -7.95 -2.36
N ASP A 12 -10.92 -7.75 -1.74
CA ASP A 12 -11.09 -7.84 -0.28
C ASP A 12 -10.82 -9.24 0.26
N ALA A 13 -11.00 -10.29 -0.56
CA ALA A 13 -10.65 -11.66 -0.19
C ALA A 13 -9.14 -11.87 -0.06
N TYR A 14 -8.33 -11.13 -0.84
CA TYR A 14 -6.88 -11.09 -0.70
C TYR A 14 -6.46 -10.32 0.56
N GLY A 15 -7.03 -9.14 0.76
CA GLY A 15 -6.71 -8.30 1.91
C GLY A 15 -7.52 -7.00 1.93
N PHE A 16 -8.21 -6.77 3.03
CA PHE A 16 -8.98 -5.56 3.23
C PHE A 16 -8.08 -4.40 3.67
N ILE A 17 -8.31 -3.22 3.09
CA ILE A 17 -7.72 -1.95 3.51
C ILE A 17 -8.84 -1.02 3.93
N ASP A 18 -8.69 -0.39 5.09
CA ASP A 18 -9.70 0.52 5.64
C ASP A 18 -10.11 1.60 4.62
N PRO A 19 -11.42 1.87 4.43
CA PRO A 19 -11.95 2.70 3.34
C PRO A 19 -11.77 4.21 3.53
N ILE A 20 -10.96 4.68 4.48
CA ILE A 20 -10.78 6.12 4.77
C ILE A 20 -10.50 6.93 3.50
N TYR A 21 -9.69 6.38 2.61
CA TYR A 21 -9.29 7.04 1.35
C TYR A 21 -10.02 6.50 0.13
N SER A 22 -11.06 5.68 0.31
CA SER A 22 -11.87 5.09 -0.78
C SER A 22 -11.08 4.35 -1.85
N SER A 23 -9.91 3.80 -1.51
CA SER A 23 -8.99 3.14 -2.45
C SER A 23 -9.29 1.64 -2.68
N GLY A 24 -10.22 1.04 -1.93
CA GLY A 24 -10.50 -0.40 -1.97
C GLY A 24 -10.90 -0.91 -3.36
N VAL A 25 -11.76 -0.18 -4.09
CA VAL A 25 -12.17 -0.56 -5.46
C VAL A 25 -10.97 -0.55 -6.42
N TYR A 26 -10.10 0.44 -6.32
CA TYR A 26 -8.88 0.49 -7.11
C TYR A 26 -7.98 -0.72 -6.85
N PHE A 27 -7.74 -1.07 -5.59
CA PHE A 27 -6.91 -2.23 -5.25
C PHE A 27 -7.55 -3.56 -5.63
N ALA A 28 -8.88 -3.66 -5.58
CA ALA A 28 -9.59 -4.83 -6.08
C ALA A 28 -9.38 -5.03 -7.58
N LEU A 29 -9.51 -3.95 -8.38
CA LEU A 29 -9.25 -3.97 -9.82
C LEU A 29 -7.78 -4.26 -10.12
N LYS A 30 -6.84 -3.62 -9.40
CA LYS A 30 -5.40 -3.81 -9.62
C LYS A 30 -4.95 -5.23 -9.28
N SER A 31 -5.43 -5.80 -8.18
CA SER A 31 -5.15 -7.21 -7.84
C SER A 31 -5.73 -8.17 -8.88
N GLY A 32 -6.91 -7.86 -9.43
CA GLY A 32 -7.52 -8.65 -10.52
C GLY A 32 -6.69 -8.60 -11.81
N GLU A 33 -6.19 -7.42 -12.19
CA GLU A 33 -5.29 -7.25 -13.34
C GLU A 33 -4.03 -8.08 -13.18
N LEU A 34 -3.32 -7.93 -12.05
CA LEU A 34 -2.07 -8.64 -11.78
C LEU A 34 -2.27 -10.16 -11.70
N ALA A 35 -3.37 -10.61 -11.10
CA ALA A 35 -3.71 -12.03 -11.06
C ALA A 35 -4.02 -12.58 -12.45
N ALA A 36 -4.72 -11.82 -13.30
CA ALA A 36 -5.00 -12.22 -14.68
C ALA A 36 -3.71 -12.41 -15.49
N ASP A 37 -2.74 -11.47 -15.35
CA ASP A 37 -1.44 -11.59 -16.00
C ASP A 37 -0.69 -12.85 -15.54
N ALA A 38 -0.67 -13.12 -14.22
CA ALA A 38 -0.04 -14.32 -13.65
C ALA A 38 -0.71 -15.61 -14.14
N ILE A 39 -2.02 -15.63 -14.30
CA ILE A 39 -2.79 -16.77 -14.83
C ILE A 39 -2.45 -16.99 -16.32
N VAL A 40 -2.46 -15.94 -17.14
CA VAL A 40 -2.11 -16.03 -18.58
C VAL A 40 -0.70 -16.58 -18.75
N GLU A 41 0.26 -16.07 -17.98
CA GLU A 41 1.63 -16.56 -17.97
C GLU A 41 1.71 -18.01 -17.50
N GLY A 42 0.95 -18.38 -16.46
CA GLY A 42 0.86 -19.74 -15.94
C GLY A 42 0.38 -20.73 -17.01
N PHE A 43 -0.68 -20.40 -17.76
CA PHE A 43 -1.14 -21.21 -18.88
C PHE A 43 -0.08 -21.34 -19.99
N ALA A 44 0.63 -20.24 -20.30
CA ALA A 44 1.69 -20.28 -21.34
C ALA A 44 2.87 -21.16 -20.93
N ARG A 45 3.13 -21.34 -19.64
CA ARG A 45 4.21 -22.15 -19.07
C ARG A 45 3.78 -23.55 -18.62
N ASP A 46 2.50 -23.87 -18.72
CA ASP A 46 1.90 -25.10 -18.12
C ASP A 46 2.17 -25.19 -16.60
N ASP A 47 2.14 -24.04 -15.91
CA ASP A 47 2.38 -23.91 -14.45
C ASP A 47 1.26 -23.12 -13.79
N LEU A 48 0.34 -23.81 -13.15
CA LEU A 48 -0.73 -23.21 -12.33
C LEU A 48 -0.51 -23.45 -10.84
N SER A 49 0.76 -23.56 -10.43
CA SER A 49 1.11 -23.66 -9.01
C SER A 49 0.77 -22.39 -8.24
N GLY A 50 0.60 -22.51 -6.92
CA GLY A 50 0.40 -21.37 -6.04
C GLY A 50 1.54 -20.34 -6.11
N THR A 51 2.76 -20.77 -6.44
CA THR A 51 3.91 -19.88 -6.66
C THR A 51 3.72 -19.01 -7.90
N GLN A 52 3.34 -19.62 -9.04
CA GLN A 52 3.10 -18.87 -10.28
C GLN A 52 1.89 -17.96 -10.14
N LEU A 53 0.75 -18.46 -9.62
CA LEU A 53 -0.47 -17.69 -9.48
C LEU A 53 -0.35 -16.56 -8.44
N GLY A 54 0.53 -16.70 -7.45
CA GLY A 54 0.82 -15.69 -6.43
C GLY A 54 2.05 -14.82 -6.72
N SER A 55 2.67 -14.91 -7.90
CA SER A 55 3.94 -14.24 -8.21
C SER A 55 3.90 -12.72 -8.07
N TRP A 56 2.76 -12.10 -8.26
CA TRP A 56 2.50 -10.65 -8.17
C TRP A 56 2.33 -10.14 -6.73
N THR A 57 2.09 -11.01 -5.75
CA THR A 57 1.66 -10.61 -4.41
C THR A 57 2.72 -9.82 -3.65
N THR A 58 4.01 -10.13 -3.84
CA THR A 58 5.11 -9.42 -3.17
C THR A 58 5.16 -7.94 -3.54
N GLU A 59 5.04 -7.62 -4.82
CA GLU A 59 5.03 -6.24 -5.32
C GLU A 59 3.76 -5.51 -4.87
N PHE A 60 2.61 -6.17 -4.95
CA PHE A 60 1.34 -5.62 -4.50
C PHE A 60 1.34 -5.30 -3.00
N ASP A 61 1.85 -6.20 -2.17
CA ASP A 61 1.97 -5.99 -0.73
C ASP A 61 2.95 -4.85 -0.40
N ALA A 62 4.09 -4.78 -1.10
CA ALA A 62 5.05 -3.71 -0.94
C ALA A 62 4.44 -2.32 -1.24
N GLY A 63 3.60 -2.22 -2.27
CA GLY A 63 2.87 -0.98 -2.56
C GLY A 63 1.80 -0.67 -1.53
N THR A 64 0.92 -1.63 -1.24
CA THR A 64 -0.23 -1.42 -0.34
C THR A 64 0.17 -1.15 1.10
N GLN A 65 1.36 -1.57 1.55
CA GLN A 65 1.87 -1.24 2.88
C GLN A 65 1.96 0.27 3.13
N TRP A 66 2.22 1.09 2.10
CA TRP A 66 2.26 2.55 2.24
C TRP A 66 0.90 3.13 2.60
N ILE A 67 -0.18 2.60 2.01
CA ILE A 67 -1.54 3.00 2.37
C ILE A 67 -1.88 2.57 3.80
N ARG A 68 -1.51 1.35 4.20
CA ARG A 68 -1.70 0.88 5.59
C ARG A 68 -0.98 1.81 6.58
N LYS A 69 0.27 2.18 6.30
CA LYS A 69 1.01 3.15 7.11
C LYS A 69 0.30 4.51 7.19
N LEU A 70 -0.25 4.99 6.07
CA LEU A 70 -0.97 6.26 6.04
C LEU A 70 -2.26 6.20 6.89
N VAL A 71 -2.99 5.09 6.81
CA VAL A 71 -4.18 4.81 7.63
C VAL A 71 -3.82 4.82 9.12
N ASP A 72 -2.73 4.15 9.52
CA ASP A 72 -2.26 4.15 10.92
C ASP A 72 -1.98 5.57 11.43
N LYS A 73 -1.36 6.43 10.59
CA LYS A 73 -1.12 7.84 10.95
C LYS A 73 -2.43 8.63 11.09
N TYR A 74 -3.42 8.33 10.25
CA TYR A 74 -4.72 8.98 10.30
C TYR A 74 -5.46 8.70 11.61
N TYR A 75 -5.38 7.48 12.13
CA TYR A 75 -6.01 7.11 13.39
C TYR A 75 -5.22 7.54 14.64
N THR A 76 -4.03 8.12 14.48
CA THR A 76 -3.25 8.63 15.61
C THR A 76 -3.70 10.07 15.92
N ASN A 77 -4.45 10.25 16.99
CA ASN A 77 -5.04 11.55 17.38
C ASN A 77 -4.02 12.67 17.60
N GLU A 78 -2.81 12.31 18.03
CA GLU A 78 -1.72 13.23 18.30
C GLU A 78 -1.06 13.75 17.03
N PHE A 79 -1.26 13.10 15.87
CA PHE A 79 -0.64 13.47 14.62
C PHE A 79 -1.56 14.37 13.77
N SER A 80 -1.03 15.48 13.30
CA SER A 80 -1.75 16.41 12.42
C SER A 80 -1.13 16.47 11.03
N PHE A 81 -1.84 15.93 10.02
CA PHE A 81 -1.44 16.05 8.61
C PHE A 81 -1.27 17.50 8.18
N GLY A 82 -2.14 18.42 8.65
CA GLY A 82 -2.04 19.82 8.30
C GLY A 82 -0.77 20.49 8.83
N GLN A 83 -0.36 20.16 10.04
CA GLN A 83 0.91 20.66 10.60
C GLN A 83 2.11 20.01 9.92
N PHE A 84 2.04 18.71 9.64
CA PHE A 84 3.07 18.00 8.90
C PHE A 84 3.30 18.62 7.51
N MET A 85 2.24 18.84 6.74
CA MET A 85 2.34 19.43 5.40
C MET A 85 2.83 20.88 5.40
N LYS A 86 2.55 21.66 6.45
CA LYS A 86 3.15 22.99 6.61
C LYS A 86 4.66 22.93 6.84
N LYS A 87 5.14 21.93 7.55
CA LYS A 87 6.57 21.74 7.84
C LYS A 87 7.31 21.11 6.66
N PHE A 88 6.65 20.22 5.91
CA PHE A 88 7.23 19.45 4.80
C PHE A 88 6.41 19.60 3.51
N PRO A 89 6.31 20.81 2.94
CA PRO A 89 5.45 21.08 1.78
C PRO A 89 5.89 20.35 0.51
N HIS A 90 7.14 19.91 0.41
CA HIS A 90 7.68 19.15 -0.72
C HIS A 90 7.03 17.76 -0.87
N HIS A 91 6.40 17.22 0.19
CA HIS A 91 5.68 15.94 0.14
C HIS A 91 4.24 16.05 -0.37
N GLN A 92 3.77 17.22 -0.81
CA GLN A 92 2.39 17.38 -1.27
C GLN A 92 2.05 16.44 -2.44
N GLY A 93 2.95 16.33 -3.42
CA GLY A 93 2.80 15.42 -4.55
C GLY A 93 2.77 13.96 -4.11
N ASN A 94 3.68 13.56 -3.24
CA ASN A 94 3.77 12.20 -2.73
C ASN A 94 2.52 11.81 -1.91
N LEU A 95 2.01 12.72 -1.05
CA LEU A 95 0.75 12.49 -0.33
C LEU A 95 -0.43 12.35 -1.29
N THR A 96 -0.49 13.19 -2.34
CA THR A 96 -1.54 13.08 -3.36
C THR A 96 -1.49 11.74 -4.07
N ASP A 97 -0.30 11.28 -4.47
CA ASP A 97 -0.11 9.98 -5.11
C ASP A 97 -0.60 8.83 -4.23
N LEU A 98 -0.26 8.85 -2.94
CA LEU A 98 -0.75 7.85 -1.97
C LEU A 98 -2.28 7.86 -1.89
N LEU A 99 -2.90 9.04 -1.80
CA LEU A 99 -4.36 9.17 -1.66
C LEU A 99 -5.13 8.69 -2.89
N ILE A 100 -4.57 8.82 -4.09
CA ILE A 100 -5.19 8.32 -5.34
C ILE A 100 -4.78 6.88 -5.67
N GLY A 101 -4.02 6.20 -4.80
CA GLY A 101 -3.60 4.81 -5.00
C GLY A 101 -2.41 4.62 -5.93
N ARG A 102 -1.74 5.69 -6.32
CA ARG A 102 -0.51 5.62 -7.12
C ARG A 102 0.68 5.30 -6.24
N ILE A 103 0.88 4.00 -5.98
CA ILE A 103 1.81 3.49 -4.96
C ILE A 103 2.82 2.47 -5.48
N PHE A 104 2.71 2.04 -6.75
CA PHE A 104 3.57 1.01 -7.34
C PHE A 104 4.71 1.65 -8.15
N TYR A 105 5.50 2.52 -7.49
CA TYR A 105 6.68 3.16 -8.08
C TYR A 105 7.76 3.40 -7.01
N ASP A 106 9.00 3.55 -7.45
CA ASP A 106 10.12 3.86 -6.57
C ASP A 106 9.94 5.25 -5.96
N GLY A 107 10.01 5.35 -4.63
CA GLY A 107 9.79 6.62 -3.91
C GLY A 107 8.35 6.84 -3.42
N ALA A 108 7.41 5.91 -3.68
CA ALA A 108 6.04 6.02 -3.17
C ALA A 108 5.98 6.20 -1.64
N GLY A 109 6.94 5.62 -0.92
CA GLY A 109 7.07 5.70 0.54
C GLY A 109 7.92 6.85 1.06
N ASP A 110 8.46 7.74 0.23
CA ASP A 110 9.44 8.77 0.64
C ASP A 110 8.89 9.71 1.71
N ILE A 111 7.61 10.01 1.70
CA ILE A 111 6.95 10.84 2.73
C ILE A 111 7.17 10.27 4.15
N PHE A 112 7.30 8.95 4.28
CA PHE A 112 7.47 8.31 5.59
C PHE A 112 8.86 8.50 6.19
N GLN A 113 9.86 8.92 5.40
CA GLN A 113 11.18 9.29 5.92
C GLN A 113 11.10 10.48 6.88
N ASP A 114 10.19 11.42 6.62
CA ASP A 114 9.92 12.56 7.50
C ASP A 114 8.72 12.33 8.42
N MET A 115 7.71 11.59 7.95
CA MET A 115 6.47 11.37 8.69
C MET A 115 6.66 10.45 9.91
N ASP A 116 7.47 9.40 9.80
CA ASP A 116 7.71 8.48 10.92
C ASP A 116 8.45 9.19 12.07
N PRO A 117 9.57 9.93 11.84
CA PRO A 117 10.18 10.72 12.91
C PRO A 117 9.27 11.81 13.48
N ALA A 118 8.46 12.46 12.64
CA ALA A 118 7.49 13.45 13.11
C ALA A 118 6.46 12.83 14.06
N MET A 119 5.95 11.66 13.72
CA MET A 119 5.05 10.88 14.58
C MET A 119 5.71 10.49 15.91
N ASP A 120 6.92 9.98 15.86
CA ASP A 120 7.63 9.54 17.06
C ASP A 120 7.93 10.69 18.03
N ARG A 121 8.15 11.92 17.53
CA ARG A 121 8.24 13.14 18.35
C ARG A 121 6.91 13.47 19.03
N VAL A 122 5.80 13.36 18.32
CA VAL A 122 4.47 13.67 18.86
C VAL A 122 4.09 12.65 19.94
N LEU A 123 4.43 11.39 19.73
CA LEU A 123 4.20 10.30 20.67
C LEU A 123 5.21 10.29 21.85
N GLY A 124 6.20 11.20 21.87
CA GLY A 124 7.19 11.29 22.93
C GLY A 124 8.22 10.15 22.94
N LYS A 125 8.36 9.44 21.82
CA LYS A 125 9.36 8.36 21.66
C LYS A 125 10.77 8.89 21.40
N ILE A 126 10.85 10.10 20.83
CA ILE A 126 12.11 10.84 20.61
C ILE A 126 11.92 12.29 21.06
N PRO A 127 13.01 13.02 21.40
CA PRO A 127 12.95 14.42 21.86
C PRO A 127 12.23 15.31 20.84
N ARG A 128 11.50 16.32 21.34
CA ARG A 128 10.95 17.41 20.52
C ARG A 128 12.08 18.40 20.26
N ASP A 129 12.25 18.79 18.99
CA ASP A 129 13.19 19.86 18.59
C ASP A 129 12.76 21.19 19.16
#